data_0400759be752ecd024ead082e3227a88
#
_entry.id   0400759be752ecd024ead082e3227a88
#
_cell.length_a   1.000
_cell.length_b   1.000
_cell.length_c   1.000
_cell.angle_alpha   90.00
_cell.angle_beta   90.00
_cell.angle_gamma   90.00
#
_symmetry.space_group_name_H-M   'P 1'
#
loop_
_entity.id
_entity.type
_entity.pdbx_description
1 polymer ?
#
loop_
_entity_poly.entity_id
_entity_poly.type
_entity_poly.pdbx_seq_one_letter_code
_entity_poly.pdbx_strand_id
1 'polypeptide(L)'
;FGGMCDFTAQTLVSGGSGIIAGGANVMPKTCVKIWDLYTAGKRDEAFAMQKVLSKGDWVLTKAAIAGTKSAIQSYYGYGGYPRRPLKRLDEVKTQGIKDGVAEVMKLELSL
;
A
#
# COMPACT_ATOMS: atom_id res chain seq x y z
N PHE A 1 -15.03 6.42 -5.97
CA PHE A 1 -13.80 5.69 -5.59
C PHE A 1 -12.77 6.65 -5.00
N GLY A 2 -12.10 6.23 -3.91
CA GLY A 2 -10.94 6.93 -3.42
C GLY A 2 -9.71 6.69 -4.31
N GLY A 3 -8.81 7.67 -4.39
CA GLY A 3 -7.66 7.63 -5.31
C GLY A 3 -6.36 7.07 -4.73
N MET A 4 -6.36 6.68 -3.45
CA MET A 4 -5.20 6.12 -2.74
C MET A 4 -5.68 5.08 -1.72
N CYS A 5 -4.78 4.22 -1.24
CA CYS A 5 -5.18 3.22 -0.24
C CYS A 5 -4.95 3.66 1.21
N ASP A 6 -4.23 4.73 1.46
CA ASP A 6 -4.00 5.26 2.81
C ASP A 6 -5.27 5.79 3.51
N PHE A 7 -6.37 5.88 2.77
CA PHE A 7 -7.68 6.27 3.32
C PHE A 7 -8.81 5.29 2.89
N THR A 8 -8.52 4.00 2.76
CA THR A 8 -9.52 2.99 2.38
C THR A 8 -10.72 2.99 3.34
N ALA A 9 -10.47 2.93 4.64
CA ALA A 9 -11.52 2.94 5.66
C ALA A 9 -12.31 4.27 5.63
N GLN A 10 -11.64 5.39 5.47
CA GLN A 10 -12.27 6.71 5.40
C GLN A 10 -13.16 6.84 4.15
N THR A 11 -12.76 6.26 3.03
CA THR A 11 -13.59 6.18 1.82
C THR A 11 -14.89 5.43 2.10
N LEU A 12 -14.83 4.31 2.82
CA LEU A 12 -16.01 3.56 3.22
C LEU A 12 -16.91 4.34 4.17
N VAL A 13 -16.35 5.02 5.16
CA VAL A 13 -17.10 5.91 6.08
C VAL A 13 -17.86 6.98 5.31
N SER A 14 -17.28 7.51 4.25
CA SER A 14 -17.88 8.54 3.39
C SER A 14 -18.91 7.98 2.40
N GLY A 15 -19.19 6.68 2.42
CA GLY A 15 -20.11 6.04 1.49
C GLY A 15 -19.51 5.72 0.12
N GLY A 16 -18.20 5.74 0.00
CA GLY A 16 -17.49 5.39 -1.24
C GLY A 16 -17.61 3.90 -1.57
N SER A 17 -17.46 3.57 -2.85
CA SER A 17 -17.64 2.21 -3.39
C SER A 17 -16.34 1.43 -3.53
N GLY A 18 -15.20 2.05 -3.28
CA GLY A 18 -13.90 1.38 -3.40
C GLY A 18 -12.73 2.35 -3.50
N ILE A 19 -11.57 1.81 -3.80
CA ILE A 19 -10.35 2.58 -4.06
C ILE A 19 -9.70 2.15 -5.37
N ILE A 20 -8.97 3.06 -5.98
CA ILE A 20 -8.06 2.81 -7.10
C ILE A 20 -6.71 3.40 -6.69
N ALA A 21 -5.75 2.56 -6.37
CA ALA A 21 -4.52 3.01 -5.75
C ALA A 21 -3.28 2.25 -6.23
N GLY A 22 -2.17 2.97 -6.36
CA GLY A 22 -0.86 2.37 -6.64
C GLY A 22 -0.43 1.37 -5.57
N GLY A 23 -0.67 1.69 -4.30
CA GLY A 23 -0.39 0.81 -3.16
C GLY A 23 -1.13 -0.53 -3.20
N ALA A 24 -2.27 -0.60 -3.87
CA ALA A 24 -3.01 -1.85 -4.06
C ALA A 24 -2.24 -2.89 -4.89
N ASN A 25 -1.23 -2.49 -5.65
CA ASN A 25 -0.33 -3.43 -6.33
C ASN A 25 0.65 -4.10 -5.35
N VAL A 26 0.90 -3.48 -4.24
CA VAL A 26 1.86 -3.94 -3.22
C VAL A 26 1.13 -4.66 -2.07
N MET A 27 -0.03 -4.12 -1.66
CA MET A 27 -0.76 -4.53 -0.46
C MET A 27 -2.24 -4.83 -0.76
N PRO A 28 -2.56 -5.64 -1.77
CA PRO A 28 -3.95 -5.87 -2.18
C PRO A 28 -4.77 -6.57 -1.11
N LYS A 29 -4.22 -7.57 -0.43
CA LYS A 29 -4.95 -8.33 0.59
C LYS A 29 -5.27 -7.47 1.80
N THR A 30 -4.36 -6.60 2.20
CA THR A 30 -4.58 -5.66 3.30
C THR A 30 -5.72 -4.70 2.97
N CYS A 31 -5.74 -4.16 1.76
CA CYS A 31 -6.84 -3.30 1.29
C CYS A 31 -8.19 -4.03 1.34
N VAL A 32 -8.25 -5.24 0.81
CA VAL A 32 -9.48 -6.08 0.83
C VAL A 32 -9.89 -6.41 2.25
N LYS A 33 -8.94 -6.77 3.12
CA LYS A 33 -9.24 -7.12 4.51
C LYS A 33 -9.82 -5.93 5.29
N ILE A 34 -9.32 -4.72 5.07
CA ILE A 34 -9.90 -3.51 5.67
C ILE A 34 -11.37 -3.35 5.24
N TRP A 35 -11.63 -3.53 3.94
CA TRP A 35 -12.98 -3.49 3.40
C TRP A 35 -13.89 -4.52 4.06
N ASP A 36 -13.46 -5.77 4.13
CA ASP A 36 -14.24 -6.87 4.70
C ASP A 36 -14.53 -6.65 6.20
N LEU A 37 -13.52 -6.22 6.96
CA LEU A 37 -13.69 -5.92 8.38
C LEU A 37 -14.69 -4.79 8.60
N TYR A 38 -14.58 -3.74 7.82
CA TYR A 38 -15.50 -2.60 7.95
C TYR A 38 -16.93 -3.00 7.61
N THR A 39 -17.15 -3.70 6.52
CA THR A 39 -18.50 -4.14 6.09
C THR A 39 -19.10 -5.17 7.02
N ALA A 40 -18.26 -5.97 7.70
CA ALA A 40 -18.69 -6.90 8.75
C ALA A 40 -19.00 -6.22 10.10
N GLY A 41 -18.85 -4.90 10.19
CA GLY A 41 -19.06 -4.14 11.42
C GLY A 41 -17.89 -4.14 12.40
N LYS A 42 -16.76 -4.75 12.03
CA LYS A 42 -15.53 -4.80 12.85
C LYS A 42 -14.67 -3.56 12.62
N ARG A 43 -15.22 -2.40 12.94
CA ARG A 43 -14.64 -1.10 12.58
C ARG A 43 -13.32 -0.83 13.28
N ASP A 44 -13.20 -1.17 14.56
CA ASP A 44 -11.96 -0.95 15.31
C ASP A 44 -10.79 -1.76 14.73
N GLU A 45 -11.04 -3.00 14.35
CA GLU A 45 -10.05 -3.84 13.67
C GLU A 45 -9.69 -3.27 12.29
N ALA A 46 -10.68 -2.80 11.53
CA ALA A 46 -10.45 -2.16 10.23
C ALA A 46 -9.58 -0.91 10.39
N PHE A 47 -9.86 -0.07 11.37
CA PHE A 47 -9.09 1.16 11.61
C PHE A 47 -7.68 0.87 12.12
N ALA A 48 -7.50 -0.16 12.94
CA ALA A 48 -6.16 -0.58 13.39
C ALA A 48 -5.31 -1.03 12.18
N MET A 49 -5.90 -1.82 11.29
CA MET A 49 -5.23 -2.27 10.06
C MET A 49 -4.96 -1.11 9.10
N GLN A 50 -5.89 -0.16 8.99
CA GLN A 50 -5.72 1.04 8.18
C GLN A 50 -4.51 1.87 8.62
N LYS A 51 -4.25 1.97 9.92
CA LYS A 51 -3.07 2.71 10.43
C LYS A 51 -1.76 2.10 9.93
N VAL A 52 -1.66 0.78 9.91
CA VAL A 52 -0.49 0.08 9.39
C VAL A 52 -0.36 0.29 7.88
N LEU A 53 -1.46 0.14 7.15
CA LEU A 53 -1.49 0.37 5.70
C LEU A 53 -1.07 1.79 5.34
N SER A 54 -1.63 2.78 6.03
CA SER A 54 -1.37 4.19 5.73
C SER A 54 0.10 4.57 5.91
N LYS A 55 0.78 4.01 6.92
CA LYS A 55 2.22 4.21 7.11
C LYS A 55 3.02 3.69 5.92
N GLY A 56 2.70 2.48 5.47
CA GLY A 56 3.36 1.88 4.30
C GLY A 56 3.07 2.62 3.01
N ASP A 57 1.81 2.97 2.78
CA ASP A 57 1.40 3.69 1.58
C ASP A 57 2.05 5.08 1.48
N TRP A 58 2.27 5.74 2.60
CA TRP A 58 2.97 7.02 2.62
C TRP A 58 4.41 6.93 2.11
N VAL A 59 5.10 5.84 2.43
CA VAL A 59 6.45 5.57 1.90
C VAL A 59 6.39 5.45 0.37
N LEU A 60 5.41 4.72 -0.15
CA LEU A 60 5.21 4.56 -1.60
C LEU A 60 4.80 5.87 -2.26
N THR A 61 3.92 6.63 -1.62
CA THR A 61 3.43 7.92 -2.14
C THR A 61 4.57 8.92 -2.34
N LYS A 62 5.47 9.04 -1.36
CA LYS A 62 6.64 9.93 -1.46
C LYS A 62 7.60 9.51 -2.57
N ALA A 63 7.75 8.22 -2.80
CA ALA A 63 8.66 7.67 -3.80
C ALA A 63 7.99 7.45 -5.17
N ALA A 64 6.68 7.64 -5.25
CA ALA A 64 5.86 7.57 -6.46
C ALA A 64 6.01 6.23 -7.21
N ILE A 65 5.97 6.25 -8.54
CA ILE A 65 5.98 5.05 -9.39
C ILE A 65 7.23 4.22 -9.19
N ALA A 66 8.40 4.85 -9.13
CA ALA A 66 9.67 4.15 -8.93
C ALA A 66 9.70 3.40 -7.60
N GLY A 67 9.17 4.02 -6.52
CA GLY A 67 9.09 3.40 -5.20
C GLY A 67 8.11 2.24 -5.15
N THR A 68 6.94 2.40 -5.77
CA THR A 68 5.94 1.32 -5.85
C THR A 68 6.50 0.11 -6.60
N LYS A 69 7.15 0.32 -7.74
CA LYS A 69 7.81 -0.76 -8.51
C LYS A 69 8.95 -1.41 -7.72
N SER A 70 9.72 -0.62 -6.97
CA SER A 70 10.79 -1.11 -6.11
C SER A 70 10.26 -2.01 -4.99
N ALA A 71 9.14 -1.64 -4.36
CA ALA A 71 8.50 -2.47 -3.34
C ALA A 71 8.02 -3.81 -3.93
N ILE A 72 7.37 -3.78 -5.08
CA ILE A 72 6.95 -4.99 -5.80
C ILE A 72 8.15 -5.89 -6.09
N GLN A 73 9.24 -5.31 -6.61
CA GLN A 73 10.45 -6.06 -6.90
C GLN A 73 11.06 -6.69 -5.64
N SER A 74 11.10 -5.96 -4.53
CA SER A 74 11.69 -6.44 -3.29
C SER A 74 10.94 -7.58 -2.64
N TYR A 75 9.61 -7.60 -2.73
CA TYR A 75 8.76 -8.58 -2.02
C TYR A 75 8.17 -9.66 -2.91
N TYR A 76 8.02 -9.40 -4.20
CA TYR A 76 7.40 -10.35 -5.13
C TYR A 76 8.31 -10.79 -6.28
N GLY A 77 9.47 -10.18 -6.44
CA GLY A 77 10.43 -10.56 -7.46
C GLY A 77 10.11 -10.09 -8.88
N TYR A 78 9.20 -9.15 -9.04
CA TYR A 78 8.89 -8.50 -10.33
C TYR A 78 8.63 -7.01 -10.13
N GLY A 79 8.47 -6.27 -11.22
CA GLY A 79 8.24 -4.82 -11.20
C GLY A 79 9.32 -4.03 -11.92
N GLY A 80 10.57 -4.31 -11.59
CA GLY A 80 11.72 -3.71 -12.27
C GLY A 80 11.83 -2.21 -12.08
N TYR A 81 12.32 -1.53 -13.11
CA TYR A 81 12.56 -0.09 -13.11
C TYR A 81 11.42 0.68 -13.78
N PRO A 82 11.21 1.95 -13.40
CA PRO A 82 10.23 2.78 -14.09
C PRO A 82 10.66 3.08 -15.52
N ARG A 83 9.70 3.39 -16.38
CA ARG A 83 9.97 3.88 -17.73
C ARG A 83 10.49 5.32 -17.71
N ARG A 84 11.33 5.67 -18.68
CA ARG A 84 11.76 7.05 -18.87
C ARG A 84 10.55 7.97 -19.10
N PRO A 85 10.62 9.23 -18.64
CA PRO A 85 11.76 9.95 -18.06
C PRO A 85 11.97 9.74 -16.54
N LEU A 86 11.23 8.81 -15.91
CA LEU A 86 11.37 8.54 -14.49
C LEU A 86 12.73 7.91 -14.20
N LYS A 87 13.38 8.37 -13.13
CA LYS A 87 14.70 7.89 -12.73
C LYS A 87 14.60 6.61 -11.91
N ARG A 88 15.57 5.72 -12.10
CA ARG A 88 15.75 4.56 -11.23
C ARG A 88 16.16 5.01 -9.83
N LEU A 89 15.68 4.30 -8.81
CA LEU A 89 16.16 4.48 -7.44
C LEU A 89 17.56 3.85 -7.30
N ASP A 90 18.42 4.51 -6.53
CA ASP A 90 19.68 3.92 -6.10
C ASP A 90 19.48 2.83 -5.05
N GLU A 91 20.54 2.12 -4.68
CA GLU A 91 20.48 1.01 -3.71
C GLU A 91 20.03 1.48 -2.32
N VAL A 92 20.46 2.66 -1.89
CA VAL A 92 20.09 3.24 -0.59
C VAL A 92 18.61 3.53 -0.52
N LYS A 93 18.06 4.17 -1.55
CA LYS A 93 16.63 4.47 -1.64
C LYS A 93 15.79 3.19 -1.78
N THR A 94 16.26 2.23 -2.56
CA THR A 94 15.60 0.91 -2.71
C THR A 94 15.51 0.20 -1.37
N GLN A 95 16.58 0.16 -0.60
CA GLN A 95 16.58 -0.44 0.74
C GLN A 95 15.68 0.34 1.69
N GLY A 96 15.68 1.67 1.62
CA GLY A 96 14.79 2.53 2.40
C GLY A 96 13.31 2.27 2.14
N ILE A 97 12.93 2.03 0.88
CA ILE A 97 11.55 1.64 0.51
C ILE A 97 11.21 0.28 1.10
N LYS A 98 12.08 -0.71 0.91
CA LYS A 98 11.89 -2.07 1.45
C LYS A 98 11.68 -2.05 2.96
N ASP A 99 12.50 -1.33 3.69
CA ASP A 99 12.42 -1.21 5.15
C ASP A 99 11.18 -0.40 5.58
N GLY A 100 10.87 0.66 4.85
CA GLY A 100 9.75 1.54 5.16
C GLY A 100 8.38 0.87 5.04
N VAL A 101 8.25 -0.12 4.18
CA VAL A 101 7.00 -0.91 4.03
C VAL A 101 7.04 -2.25 4.75
N ALA A 102 8.10 -2.56 5.49
CA ALA A 102 8.30 -3.87 6.11
C ALA A 102 7.16 -4.27 7.05
N GLU A 103 6.64 -3.33 7.86
CA GLU A 103 5.55 -3.58 8.80
C GLU A 103 4.27 -4.01 8.06
N VAL A 104 3.85 -3.25 7.06
CA VAL A 104 2.65 -3.57 6.28
C VAL A 104 2.86 -4.82 5.44
N MET A 105 4.06 -5.08 4.94
CA MET A 105 4.34 -6.29 4.17
C MET A 105 4.32 -7.55 5.04
N LYS A 106 4.75 -7.46 6.30
CA LYS A 106 4.58 -8.56 7.25
C LYS A 106 3.09 -8.90 7.45
N LEU A 107 2.24 -7.89 7.57
CA LEU A 107 0.79 -8.05 7.64
C LEU A 107 0.25 -8.64 6.32
N GLU A 108 0.58 -8.05 5.19
CA GLU A 108 0.11 -8.47 3.86
C GLU A 108 0.42 -9.94 3.57
N LEU A 109 1.65 -10.36 3.85
CA LEU A 109 2.10 -11.73 3.59
C LEU A 109 1.52 -12.75 4.58
N SER A 110 0.96 -12.29 5.69
CA SER A 110 0.28 -13.15 6.68
C SER A 110 -1.20 -13.40 6.36
N LEU A 111 -1.76 -12.66 5.43
CA LEU A 111 -3.18 -12.73 5.06
C LEU A 111 -3.51 -13.80 4.02
#